data_6b2908f1df3c6250437d550b49e20425
#
_entry.id   6b2908f1df3c6250437d550b49e20425
#
_cell.length_a   1.000
_cell.length_b   1.000
_cell.length_c   1.000
_cell.angle_alpha   90.00
_cell.angle_beta   90.00
_cell.angle_gamma   90.00
#
_symmetry.space_group_name_H-M   'P 1'
#
loop_
_entity.id
_entity.type
_entity.pdbx_description
1 polymer ?
#
loop_
_entity_poly.entity_id
_entity_poly.type
_entity_poly.pdbx_seq_one_letter_code
_entity_poly.pdbx_strand_id
1 'polypeptide(L)'
;VKKNGRLSADEIRKLEPGSVRRETVQPEAYEGVIVRPMKSSDSSDEYEGLIKPVLDIPLVGGECIPYSFTSISDHKILLQTGETVNFQLGYNELSGTYRAVNITNKKELMRGTVERIKDQFGFINYKDDNGETISVFFHKNSMSDGCEFSELSSGDEVQFKTMFSQRSQKDSAIYVKKTTTPQGRPERLRHGSTKGSSALVTVVRQPKGPDGSVGFM
;
A
#
# COMPACT_ATOMS: atom_id res chain seq x y z
N VAL A 1 -15.86 -41.16 8.29
CA VAL A 1 -17.18 -41.79 8.40
C VAL A 1 -18.20 -40.85 7.84
N LYS A 2 -19.06 -41.29 6.89
CA LYS A 2 -20.16 -40.43 6.36
C LYS A 2 -21.40 -40.66 7.22
N LYS A 3 -21.83 -39.63 7.94
CA LYS A 3 -23.16 -39.58 8.56
C LYS A 3 -24.01 -38.52 7.83
N ASN A 4 -25.14 -38.94 7.29
CA ASN A 4 -26.12 -38.06 6.60
C ASN A 4 -25.53 -37.26 5.41
N GLY A 5 -24.65 -37.90 4.61
CA GLY A 5 -24.02 -37.20 3.48
C GLY A 5 -22.95 -36.16 3.82
N ARG A 6 -22.73 -35.88 5.09
CA ARG A 6 -21.66 -34.98 5.56
C ARG A 6 -20.45 -35.78 6.00
N LEU A 7 -19.26 -35.24 5.69
CA LEU A 7 -18.00 -35.78 6.20
C LEU A 7 -17.86 -35.38 7.66
N SER A 8 -17.56 -36.35 8.53
CA SER A 8 -17.15 -36.08 9.92
C SER A 8 -15.75 -36.62 10.14
N ALA A 9 -14.93 -35.88 10.85
CA ALA A 9 -13.62 -36.33 11.28
C ALA A 9 -13.79 -37.32 12.45
N ASP A 10 -13.09 -38.44 12.37
CA ASP A 10 -12.95 -39.43 13.42
C ASP A 10 -11.46 -39.56 13.72
N GLU A 11 -11.08 -39.67 14.99
CA GLU A 11 -9.68 -39.71 15.44
C GLU A 11 -8.82 -38.52 14.99
N ILE A 12 -9.05 -37.38 15.58
CA ILE A 12 -8.22 -36.18 15.32
C ILE A 12 -6.90 -36.30 16.10
N ARG A 13 -5.78 -36.35 15.37
CA ARG A 13 -4.45 -36.32 15.94
C ARG A 13 -3.73 -35.02 15.59
N LYS A 14 -3.22 -34.31 16.59
CA LYS A 14 -2.36 -33.13 16.36
C LYS A 14 -1.01 -33.60 15.80
N LEU A 15 -0.63 -33.06 14.67
CA LEU A 15 0.68 -33.30 14.05
C LEU A 15 1.61 -32.12 14.34
N GLU A 16 2.91 -32.35 14.20
CA GLU A 16 3.90 -31.28 14.28
C GLU A 16 3.67 -30.24 13.17
N PRO A 17 3.90 -28.94 13.46
CA PRO A 17 3.78 -27.89 12.47
C PRO A 17 4.63 -28.20 11.24
N GLY A 18 4.02 -28.14 10.04
CA GLY A 18 4.68 -28.41 8.78
C GLY A 18 4.74 -29.89 8.36
N SER A 19 4.22 -30.85 9.16
CA SER A 19 4.19 -32.28 8.83
C SER A 19 3.23 -32.62 7.68
N VAL A 20 2.26 -31.75 7.37
CA VAL A 20 1.36 -31.91 6.22
C VAL A 20 1.62 -30.79 5.23
N ARG A 21 2.41 -31.05 4.22
CA ARG A 21 2.56 -30.13 3.07
C ARG A 21 1.38 -30.39 2.14
N ARG A 22 0.46 -29.44 2.11
CA ARG A 22 -0.68 -29.47 1.18
C ARG A 22 -0.39 -28.77 -0.13
N GLU A 23 0.59 -27.90 -0.14
CA GLU A 23 0.91 -27.04 -1.25
C GLU A 23 2.39 -26.79 -1.34
N THR A 24 2.94 -26.97 -2.55
CA THR A 24 4.31 -26.63 -2.89
C THR A 24 4.31 -25.35 -3.69
N VAL A 25 4.94 -24.27 -3.15
CA VAL A 25 5.04 -22.97 -3.83
C VAL A 25 6.30 -22.96 -4.68
N GLN A 26 6.15 -22.61 -5.95
CA GLN A 26 7.28 -22.44 -6.87
C GLN A 26 8.00 -21.13 -6.60
N PRO A 27 9.33 -21.09 -6.72
CA PRO A 27 10.12 -19.89 -6.44
C PRO A 27 9.93 -18.78 -7.48
N GLU A 28 9.52 -19.12 -8.70
CA GLU A 28 9.32 -18.17 -9.78
C GLU A 28 8.12 -17.27 -9.50
N ALA A 29 8.30 -15.98 -9.75
CA ALA A 29 7.22 -14.99 -9.71
C ALA A 29 6.75 -14.68 -11.14
N TYR A 30 5.45 -14.64 -11.31
CA TYR A 30 4.78 -14.35 -12.57
C TYR A 30 3.98 -13.06 -12.47
N GLU A 31 3.77 -12.42 -13.61
CA GLU A 31 2.90 -11.26 -13.75
C GLU A 31 1.57 -11.68 -14.37
N GLY A 32 0.47 -11.12 -13.87
CA GLY A 32 -0.86 -11.37 -14.39
C GLY A 32 -1.81 -10.22 -14.17
N VAL A 33 -2.96 -10.30 -14.84
CA VAL A 33 -4.04 -9.33 -14.74
C VAL A 33 -5.25 -9.97 -14.07
N ILE A 34 -5.87 -9.29 -13.14
CA ILE A 34 -7.10 -9.74 -12.49
C ILE A 34 -8.23 -9.72 -13.51
N VAL A 35 -8.78 -10.89 -13.83
CA VAL A 35 -9.94 -11.05 -14.72
C VAL A 35 -11.23 -11.07 -13.91
N ARG A 36 -11.19 -11.75 -12.77
CA ARG A 36 -12.31 -11.85 -11.84
C ARG A 36 -11.82 -11.59 -10.42
N PRO A 37 -12.28 -10.49 -9.78
CA PRO A 37 -11.90 -10.20 -8.40
C PRO A 37 -12.69 -11.07 -7.42
N MET A 38 -12.17 -11.25 -6.21
CA MET A 38 -12.89 -11.84 -5.09
C MET A 38 -14.03 -10.92 -4.65
N LYS A 39 -15.18 -11.48 -4.32
CA LYS A 39 -16.29 -10.73 -3.70
C LYS A 39 -16.09 -10.70 -2.18
N SER A 40 -16.22 -9.53 -1.60
CA SER A 40 -16.05 -9.26 -0.17
C SER A 40 -17.05 -10.00 0.75
N SER A 41 -18.15 -10.53 0.20
CA SER A 41 -19.27 -11.11 0.96
C SER A 41 -19.36 -12.62 0.93
N ASP A 42 -18.59 -13.29 0.08
CA ASP A 42 -18.65 -14.73 -0.03
C ASP A 42 -17.52 -15.38 0.77
N SER A 43 -17.85 -15.79 1.99
CA SER A 43 -17.05 -16.73 2.77
C SER A 43 -17.21 -18.18 2.30
N SER A 44 -17.90 -18.42 1.21
CA SER A 44 -17.98 -19.77 0.59
C SER A 44 -16.69 -20.00 -0.21
N ASP A 45 -16.02 -21.10 0.09
CA ASP A 45 -14.82 -21.56 -0.62
C ASP A 45 -15.05 -21.82 -2.14
N GLU A 46 -16.29 -21.62 -2.61
CA GLU A 46 -16.71 -21.86 -3.99
C GLU A 46 -16.46 -20.65 -4.93
N TYR A 47 -16.24 -19.44 -4.40
CA TYR A 47 -16.01 -18.27 -5.25
C TYR A 47 -14.54 -17.91 -5.28
N GLU A 48 -13.85 -18.36 -6.33
CA GLU A 48 -12.45 -18.04 -6.56
C GLU A 48 -12.30 -16.84 -7.48
N GLY A 49 -11.33 -15.98 -7.15
CA GLY A 49 -10.84 -14.98 -8.09
C GLY A 49 -10.07 -15.63 -9.24
N LEU A 50 -9.89 -14.93 -10.35
CA LEU A 50 -9.13 -15.41 -11.50
C LEU A 50 -8.09 -14.39 -11.95
N ILE A 51 -6.88 -14.87 -12.20
CA ILE A 51 -5.76 -14.12 -12.77
C ILE A 51 -5.45 -14.69 -14.14
N LYS A 52 -5.33 -13.84 -15.16
CA LYS A 52 -4.78 -14.20 -16.47
C LYS A 52 -3.30 -13.87 -16.49
N PRO A 53 -2.40 -14.82 -16.69
CA PRO A 53 -0.97 -14.53 -16.84
C PRO A 53 -0.72 -13.62 -18.05
N VAL A 54 0.26 -12.72 -17.93
CA VAL A 54 0.72 -11.88 -19.03
C VAL A 54 1.53 -12.70 -20.05
N LEU A 55 2.32 -13.64 -19.55
CA LEU A 55 3.08 -14.59 -20.36
C LEU A 55 2.52 -16.00 -20.16
N ASP A 56 2.57 -16.80 -21.20
CA ASP A 56 2.17 -18.20 -21.09
C ASP A 56 3.05 -18.94 -20.09
N ILE A 57 2.39 -19.60 -19.15
CA ILE A 57 3.04 -20.45 -18.16
C ILE A 57 2.81 -21.91 -18.58
N PRO A 58 3.84 -22.65 -19.01
CA PRO A 58 3.68 -24.01 -19.56
C PRO A 58 2.94 -24.98 -18.64
N LEU A 59 3.06 -24.77 -17.32
CA LEU A 59 2.44 -25.62 -16.29
C LEU A 59 0.92 -25.48 -16.21
N VAL A 60 0.36 -24.36 -16.66
CA VAL A 60 -1.09 -24.06 -16.59
C VAL A 60 -1.73 -23.88 -17.97
N GLY A 61 -0.96 -24.04 -19.05
CA GLY A 61 -1.49 -24.08 -20.42
C GLY A 61 -2.19 -22.81 -20.91
N GLY A 62 -1.84 -21.63 -20.38
CA GLY A 62 -2.42 -20.34 -20.77
C GLY A 62 -3.82 -20.08 -20.20
N GLU A 63 -4.33 -20.94 -19.34
CA GLU A 63 -5.62 -20.76 -18.66
C GLU A 63 -5.56 -19.70 -17.55
N CYS A 64 -6.72 -19.19 -17.15
CA CYS A 64 -6.81 -18.34 -15.99
C CYS A 64 -6.55 -19.14 -14.71
N ILE A 65 -5.76 -18.56 -13.81
CA ILE A 65 -5.31 -19.22 -12.59
C ILE A 65 -6.20 -18.78 -11.44
N PRO A 66 -6.83 -19.71 -10.70
CA PRO A 66 -7.66 -19.39 -9.57
C PRO A 66 -6.84 -18.89 -8.39
N TYR A 67 -7.45 -18.02 -7.58
CA TYR A 67 -6.89 -17.58 -6.30
C TYR A 67 -7.97 -17.38 -5.25
N SER A 68 -7.60 -17.51 -3.98
CA SER A 68 -8.47 -17.30 -2.83
C SER A 68 -8.04 -16.05 -2.06
N PHE A 69 -8.85 -15.64 -1.09
CA PHE A 69 -8.51 -14.51 -0.21
C PHE A 69 -7.18 -14.73 0.53
N THR A 70 -6.91 -15.94 0.97
CA THR A 70 -5.65 -16.30 1.65
C THR A 70 -4.41 -16.26 0.74
N SER A 71 -4.62 -16.20 -0.59
CA SER A 71 -3.54 -16.08 -1.57
C SER A 71 -2.97 -14.66 -1.67
N ILE A 72 -3.72 -13.66 -1.19
CA ILE A 72 -3.33 -12.25 -1.26
C ILE A 72 -2.42 -11.96 -0.08
N SER A 73 -1.20 -11.47 -0.35
CA SER A 73 -0.22 -11.17 0.71
C SER A 73 -0.66 -10.04 1.62
N ASP A 74 -1.47 -9.14 1.12
CA ASP A 74 -1.97 -7.98 1.83
C ASP A 74 -3.50 -7.92 1.79
N HIS A 75 -4.13 -8.37 2.87
CA HIS A 75 -5.58 -8.44 3.01
C HIS A 75 -6.29 -7.07 3.10
N LYS A 76 -5.54 -5.97 3.22
CA LYS A 76 -6.10 -4.62 3.15
C LYS A 76 -6.42 -4.18 1.72
N ILE A 77 -5.87 -4.87 0.71
CA ILE A 77 -6.06 -4.56 -0.70
C ILE A 77 -7.18 -5.40 -1.29
N LEU A 78 -8.21 -4.75 -1.81
CA LEU A 78 -9.19 -5.37 -2.70
C LEU A 78 -8.70 -5.26 -4.13
N LEU A 79 -8.37 -6.40 -4.73
CA LEU A 79 -7.98 -6.47 -6.13
C LEU A 79 -9.19 -6.22 -7.03
N GLN A 80 -9.00 -5.42 -8.08
CA GLN A 80 -10.03 -5.07 -9.04
C GLN A 80 -9.74 -5.68 -10.42
N THR A 81 -10.79 -5.88 -11.22
CA THR A 81 -10.62 -6.31 -12.62
C THR A 81 -9.73 -5.33 -13.38
N GLY A 82 -8.77 -5.86 -14.13
CA GLY A 82 -7.80 -5.09 -14.92
C GLY A 82 -6.53 -4.70 -14.14
N GLU A 83 -6.47 -4.93 -12.82
CA GLU A 83 -5.25 -4.64 -12.06
C GLU A 83 -4.14 -5.67 -12.35
N THR A 84 -2.92 -5.16 -12.49
CA THR A 84 -1.73 -5.98 -12.64
C THR A 84 -1.21 -6.41 -11.27
N VAL A 85 -0.88 -7.67 -11.16
CA VAL A 85 -0.37 -8.29 -9.93
C VAL A 85 0.85 -9.15 -10.23
N ASN A 86 1.71 -9.31 -9.23
CA ASN A 86 2.73 -10.36 -9.21
C ASN A 86 2.21 -11.49 -8.32
N PHE A 87 2.47 -12.73 -8.71
CA PHE A 87 2.06 -13.92 -7.97
C PHE A 87 3.04 -15.06 -8.18
N GLN A 88 2.97 -16.07 -7.32
CA GLN A 88 3.66 -17.33 -7.47
C GLN A 88 2.66 -18.46 -7.71
N LEU A 89 3.12 -19.58 -8.26
CA LEU A 89 2.29 -20.77 -8.41
C LEU A 89 2.41 -21.67 -7.18
N GLY A 90 1.28 -21.99 -6.59
CA GLY A 90 1.14 -23.06 -5.60
C GLY A 90 0.55 -24.29 -6.27
N TYR A 91 1.20 -25.43 -6.11
CA TYR A 91 0.70 -26.74 -6.54
C TYR A 91 0.11 -27.48 -5.36
N ASN A 92 -1.17 -27.82 -5.46
CA ASN A 92 -1.84 -28.60 -4.45
C ASN A 92 -1.68 -30.09 -4.77
N GLU A 93 -0.91 -30.80 -3.95
CA GLU A 93 -0.59 -32.21 -4.15
C GLU A 93 -1.81 -33.12 -4.02
N LEU A 94 -2.86 -32.71 -3.32
CA LEU A 94 -4.06 -33.52 -3.12
C LEU A 94 -5.02 -33.43 -4.31
N SER A 95 -5.19 -32.25 -4.88
CA SER A 95 -6.09 -32.03 -6.01
C SER A 95 -5.38 -32.12 -7.36
N GLY A 96 -4.05 -32.05 -7.40
CA GLY A 96 -3.27 -32.02 -8.63
C GLY A 96 -3.44 -30.69 -9.40
N THR A 97 -3.85 -29.60 -8.74
CA THR A 97 -4.19 -28.33 -9.38
C THR A 97 -3.23 -27.22 -8.99
N TYR A 98 -3.05 -26.26 -9.90
CA TYR A 98 -2.31 -25.04 -9.64
C TYR A 98 -3.25 -23.90 -9.21
N ARG A 99 -2.77 -23.03 -8.33
CA ARG A 99 -3.40 -21.78 -7.97
C ARG A 99 -2.38 -20.66 -7.80
N ALA A 100 -2.82 -19.40 -7.87
CA ALA A 100 -1.98 -18.28 -7.56
C ALA A 100 -1.89 -18.07 -6.04
N VAL A 101 -0.69 -17.83 -5.56
CA VAL A 101 -0.36 -17.56 -4.13
C VAL A 101 0.60 -16.39 -4.05
N ASN A 102 0.78 -15.82 -2.85
CA ASN A 102 1.67 -14.69 -2.60
C ASN A 102 1.41 -13.52 -3.55
N ILE A 103 0.13 -13.23 -3.77
CA ILE A 103 -0.30 -12.19 -4.71
C ILE A 103 0.00 -10.82 -4.13
N THR A 104 0.72 -10.01 -4.90
CA THR A 104 1.04 -8.62 -4.56
C THR A 104 0.56 -7.68 -5.66
N ASN A 105 -0.06 -6.58 -5.29
CA ASN A 105 -0.49 -5.56 -6.25
C ASN A 105 0.71 -4.73 -6.71
N LYS A 106 0.84 -4.54 -8.02
CA LYS A 106 1.91 -3.78 -8.67
C LYS A 106 1.66 -2.28 -8.72
N LYS A 107 0.54 -1.79 -8.14
CA LYS A 107 0.26 -0.35 -8.09
C LYS A 107 1.42 0.42 -7.46
N GLU A 108 1.89 1.42 -8.17
CA GLU A 108 2.94 2.32 -7.71
C GLU A 108 2.47 3.21 -6.55
N LEU A 109 3.43 3.62 -5.73
CA LEU A 109 3.19 4.61 -4.70
C LEU A 109 3.06 5.99 -5.34
N MET A 110 1.91 6.60 -5.17
CA MET A 110 1.64 7.96 -5.59
C MET A 110 2.16 8.95 -4.55
N ARG A 111 2.42 10.17 -4.97
CA ARG A 111 2.79 11.28 -4.08
C ARG A 111 1.71 12.35 -4.10
N GLY A 112 1.44 12.91 -2.94
CA GLY A 112 0.48 13.99 -2.80
C GLY A 112 0.75 14.82 -1.55
N THR A 113 -0.07 15.84 -1.37
CA THR A 113 -0.01 16.75 -0.23
C THR A 113 -1.31 16.65 0.55
N VAL A 114 -1.21 16.54 1.87
CA VAL A 114 -2.38 16.51 2.73
C VAL A 114 -3.07 17.89 2.67
N GLU A 115 -4.29 17.92 2.14
CA GLU A 115 -5.10 19.11 2.03
C GLU A 115 -5.69 19.49 3.39
N ARG A 116 -6.38 18.52 3.99
CA ARG A 116 -7.15 18.72 5.22
C ARG A 116 -7.23 17.43 6.03
N ILE A 117 -7.16 17.58 7.35
CA ILE A 117 -7.34 16.50 8.32
C ILE A 117 -8.50 16.83 9.23
N LYS A 118 -9.31 15.83 9.55
CA LYS A 118 -10.36 15.82 10.58
C LYS A 118 -10.09 14.68 11.55
N ASP A 119 -10.91 14.52 12.59
CA ASP A 119 -10.67 13.60 13.70
C ASP A 119 -10.28 12.18 13.33
N GLN A 120 -10.86 11.63 12.24
CA GLN A 120 -10.62 10.24 11.83
C GLN A 120 -10.31 10.05 10.34
N PHE A 121 -10.29 11.13 9.56
CA PHE A 121 -10.08 11.08 8.12
C PHE A 121 -9.44 12.36 7.60
N GLY A 122 -8.96 12.32 6.37
CA GLY A 122 -8.42 13.47 5.68
C GLY A 122 -8.57 13.37 4.17
N PHE A 123 -8.02 14.35 3.49
CA PHE A 123 -7.96 14.43 2.03
C PHE A 123 -6.53 14.73 1.60
N ILE A 124 -6.12 14.08 0.51
CA ILE A 124 -4.81 14.24 -0.12
C ILE A 124 -5.04 14.76 -1.53
N ASN A 125 -4.38 15.85 -1.89
CA ASN A 125 -4.32 16.33 -3.26
C ASN A 125 -3.11 15.75 -3.96
N TYR A 126 -3.32 15.19 -5.14
CA TYR A 126 -2.26 14.65 -5.98
C TYR A 126 -2.53 14.98 -7.45
N LYS A 127 -1.52 14.87 -8.28
CA LYS A 127 -1.67 15.02 -9.73
C LYS A 127 -1.82 13.65 -10.36
N ASP A 128 -2.85 13.51 -11.21
CA ASP A 128 -3.02 12.34 -12.05
C ASP A 128 -2.05 12.34 -13.25
N ASP A 129 -2.14 11.30 -14.08
CA ASP A 129 -1.31 11.16 -15.28
C ASP A 129 -1.55 12.28 -16.31
N ASN A 130 -2.69 12.96 -16.27
CA ASN A 130 -3.03 14.09 -17.11
C ASN A 130 -2.55 15.44 -16.52
N GLY A 131 -2.01 15.42 -15.31
CA GLY A 131 -1.57 16.62 -14.58
C GLY A 131 -2.69 17.36 -13.85
N GLU A 132 -3.92 16.81 -13.82
CA GLU A 132 -5.03 17.38 -13.07
C GLU A 132 -4.87 17.11 -11.57
N THR A 133 -5.29 18.08 -10.76
CA THR A 133 -5.25 17.92 -9.30
C THR A 133 -6.52 17.22 -8.83
N ILE A 134 -6.35 16.02 -8.30
CA ILE A 134 -7.43 15.19 -7.75
C ILE A 134 -7.31 15.16 -6.23
N SER A 135 -8.45 15.29 -5.55
CA SER A 135 -8.54 15.14 -4.10
C SER A 135 -9.07 13.74 -3.77
N VAL A 136 -8.29 12.96 -3.01
CA VAL A 136 -8.62 11.60 -2.60
C VAL A 136 -8.80 11.53 -1.09
N PHE A 137 -9.84 10.82 -0.67
CA PHE A 137 -10.16 10.57 0.73
C PHE A 137 -9.22 9.52 1.34
N PHE A 138 -8.84 9.67 2.61
CA PHE A 138 -8.22 8.61 3.39
C PHE A 138 -8.78 8.58 4.83
N HIS A 139 -8.83 7.39 5.41
CA HIS A 139 -9.24 7.18 6.79
C HIS A 139 -8.00 6.92 7.67
N LYS A 140 -8.10 7.17 8.98
CA LYS A 140 -7.00 6.90 9.93
C LYS A 140 -6.46 5.46 9.86
N ASN A 141 -7.32 4.49 9.55
CA ASN A 141 -6.93 3.09 9.39
C ASN A 141 -6.21 2.80 8.06
N SER A 142 -6.12 3.80 7.18
CA SER A 142 -5.41 3.69 5.90
C SER A 142 -3.93 4.05 6.01
N MET A 143 -3.44 4.31 7.22
CA MET A 143 -2.03 4.58 7.45
C MET A 143 -1.17 3.34 7.19
N SER A 144 0.04 3.56 6.72
CA SER A 144 1.07 2.52 6.60
C SER A 144 1.58 2.12 7.98
N ASP A 145 2.09 0.89 8.09
CA ASP A 145 2.65 0.39 9.34
C ASP A 145 3.80 1.29 9.83
N GLY A 146 3.76 1.62 11.12
CA GLY A 146 4.73 2.52 11.75
C GLY A 146 4.49 4.02 11.51
N CYS A 147 3.35 4.41 10.91
CA CYS A 147 2.93 5.80 10.74
C CYS A 147 1.63 6.05 11.50
N GLU A 148 1.61 7.11 12.30
CA GLU A 148 0.41 7.48 13.03
C GLU A 148 -0.34 8.63 12.36
N PHE A 149 -1.67 8.55 12.37
CA PHE A 149 -2.53 9.59 11.82
C PHE A 149 -2.37 10.93 12.56
N SER A 150 -2.06 10.88 13.84
CA SER A 150 -1.81 12.03 14.71
C SER A 150 -0.57 12.86 14.33
N GLU A 151 0.37 12.25 13.60
CA GLU A 151 1.59 12.90 13.13
C GLU A 151 1.42 13.66 11.81
N LEU A 152 0.27 13.49 11.15
CA LEU A 152 -0.03 14.20 9.91
C LEU A 152 -0.61 15.57 10.17
N SER A 153 -0.19 16.51 9.34
CA SER A 153 -0.70 17.89 9.32
C SER A 153 -1.05 18.32 7.90
N SER A 154 -1.96 19.28 7.78
CA SER A 154 -2.23 19.89 6.47
C SER A 154 -0.96 20.51 5.89
N GLY A 155 -0.69 20.22 4.61
CA GLY A 155 0.53 20.62 3.91
C GLY A 155 1.67 19.59 3.95
N ASP A 156 1.52 18.50 4.68
CA ASP A 156 2.53 17.43 4.67
C ASP A 156 2.53 16.68 3.34
N GLU A 157 3.72 16.35 2.87
CA GLU A 157 3.88 15.45 1.72
C GLU A 157 3.76 14.00 2.17
N VAL A 158 2.99 13.22 1.41
CA VAL A 158 2.70 11.83 1.71
C VAL A 158 2.86 10.96 0.46
N GLN A 159 3.19 9.69 0.70
CA GLN A 159 3.08 8.62 -0.29
C GLN A 159 1.88 7.75 0.07
N PHE A 160 1.18 7.26 -0.94
CA PHE A 160 -0.02 6.43 -0.75
C PHE A 160 -0.29 5.59 -2.00
N LYS A 161 -1.19 4.62 -1.87
CA LYS A 161 -1.80 3.91 -3.01
C LYS A 161 -3.28 4.25 -3.08
N THR A 162 -3.86 4.20 -4.26
CA THR A 162 -5.33 4.35 -4.43
C THR A 162 -6.00 2.99 -4.45
N MET A 163 -7.16 2.90 -3.84
CA MET A 163 -8.06 1.76 -3.89
C MET A 163 -9.47 2.24 -4.22
N PHE A 164 -10.08 1.61 -5.22
CA PHE A 164 -11.48 1.89 -5.55
C PHE A 164 -12.42 1.26 -4.52
N SER A 165 -13.26 2.07 -3.93
CA SER A 165 -14.27 1.62 -2.98
C SER A 165 -15.60 1.36 -3.71
N GLN A 166 -16.02 0.11 -3.80
CA GLN A 166 -17.30 -0.26 -4.41
C GLN A 166 -18.50 0.37 -3.67
N ARG A 167 -18.37 0.62 -2.37
CA ARG A 167 -19.43 1.20 -1.55
C ARG A 167 -19.66 2.68 -1.85
N SER A 168 -18.57 3.44 -2.02
CA SER A 168 -18.64 4.90 -2.28
C SER A 168 -18.52 5.24 -3.76
N GLN A 169 -18.22 4.27 -4.63
CA GLN A 169 -17.93 4.44 -6.07
C GLN A 169 -16.84 5.50 -6.32
N LYS A 170 -15.89 5.59 -5.41
CA LYS A 170 -14.79 6.56 -5.45
C LYS A 170 -13.49 5.92 -5.00
N ASP A 171 -12.39 6.48 -5.48
CA ASP A 171 -11.08 6.12 -4.99
C ASP A 171 -10.85 6.64 -3.57
N SER A 172 -10.14 5.85 -2.79
CA SER A 172 -9.65 6.21 -1.46
C SER A 172 -8.16 5.89 -1.36
N ALA A 173 -7.43 6.70 -0.60
CA ALA A 173 -6.02 6.45 -0.37
C ALA A 173 -5.83 5.44 0.77
N ILE A 174 -4.90 4.52 0.54
CA ILE A 174 -4.45 3.49 1.49
C ILE A 174 -2.92 3.52 1.57
N TYR A 175 -2.34 2.94 2.62
CA TYR A 175 -0.89 2.95 2.87
C TYR A 175 -0.31 4.36 2.92
N VAL A 176 -1.06 5.28 3.52
CA VAL A 176 -0.61 6.67 3.66
C VAL A 176 0.60 6.72 4.58
N LYS A 177 1.70 7.25 4.05
CA LYS A 177 2.96 7.41 4.76
C LYS A 177 3.47 8.83 4.55
N LYS A 178 3.81 9.52 5.63
CA LYS A 178 4.49 10.81 5.56
C LYS A 178 5.86 10.64 4.93
N THR A 179 6.14 11.42 3.89
CA THR A 179 7.50 11.50 3.35
C THR A 179 8.31 12.41 4.27
N THR A 180 9.36 11.86 4.86
CA THR A 180 10.35 12.68 5.58
C THR A 180 11.01 13.58 4.53
N THR A 181 10.63 14.86 4.51
CA THR A 181 11.33 15.84 3.69
C THR A 181 12.77 15.92 4.21
N PRO A 182 13.81 15.81 3.36
CA PRO A 182 15.14 16.16 3.78
C PRO A 182 15.09 17.59 4.32
N GLN A 183 15.61 17.80 5.52
CA GLN A 183 15.62 19.06 6.24
C GLN A 183 15.95 20.23 5.31
N GLY A 184 15.08 21.20 5.21
CA GLY A 184 15.30 22.39 4.40
C GLY A 184 14.11 23.31 4.23
N ARG A 185 13.11 23.28 5.10
CA ARG A 185 12.09 24.32 5.12
C ARG A 185 12.33 25.21 6.33
N PRO A 186 12.61 26.53 6.13
CA PRO A 186 12.69 27.45 7.27
C PRO A 186 11.31 27.48 7.95
N GLU A 187 11.31 27.26 9.25
CA GLU A 187 10.14 27.44 10.10
C GLU A 187 9.51 28.80 9.78
N ARG A 188 8.29 28.80 9.29
CA ARG A 188 7.48 30.01 9.24
C ARG A 188 7.21 30.43 10.69
N LEU A 189 7.95 31.43 11.15
CA LEU A 189 7.70 32.13 12.40
C LEU A 189 6.19 32.45 12.48
N ARG A 190 5.50 31.80 13.39
CA ARG A 190 4.16 32.16 13.79
C ARG A 190 4.27 33.54 14.39
N HIS A 191 3.73 34.56 13.74
CA HIS A 191 3.53 35.86 14.34
C HIS A 191 2.54 35.72 15.51
N GLY A 192 3.08 35.35 16.66
CA GLY A 192 2.44 35.54 17.92
C GLY A 192 2.55 37.03 18.29
N SER A 193 1.44 37.75 18.25
CA SER A 193 1.34 39.07 18.83
C SER A 193 1.55 38.98 20.33
N THR A 194 2.74 39.29 20.81
CA THR A 194 3.00 39.57 22.22
C THR A 194 3.66 40.92 22.32
N LYS A 195 2.98 41.82 23.03
CA LYS A 195 3.50 43.11 23.49
C LYS A 195 4.78 42.92 24.31
N GLY A 196 5.81 43.64 23.93
CA GLY A 196 6.86 44.16 24.80
C GLY A 196 7.82 43.13 25.40
N SER A 197 8.97 42.96 24.74
CA SER A 197 10.27 42.73 25.40
C SER A 197 11.37 42.98 24.37
N SER A 198 12.23 43.92 24.68
CA SER A 198 13.41 44.28 23.91
C SER A 198 14.40 43.12 23.91
N ALA A 199 14.63 42.48 22.76
CA ALA A 199 15.70 41.50 22.58
C ALA A 199 16.90 42.24 21.95
N LEU A 200 18.02 42.23 22.65
CA LEU A 200 19.33 42.64 22.16
C LEU A 200 19.81 41.70 21.05
N VAL A 201 19.89 42.23 19.85
CA VAL A 201 20.50 41.53 18.73
C VAL A 201 22.02 41.73 18.81
N THR A 202 22.76 40.71 19.18
CA THR A 202 24.22 40.69 19.10
C THR A 202 24.63 40.36 17.66
N VAL A 203 25.10 41.39 16.93
CA VAL A 203 25.69 41.19 15.60
C VAL A 203 27.10 40.66 15.77
N VAL A 204 27.31 39.37 15.49
CA VAL A 204 28.63 38.78 15.42
C VAL A 204 29.25 39.19 14.07
N ARG A 205 30.21 40.13 14.13
CA ARG A 205 31.05 40.46 12.96
C ARG A 205 32.01 39.31 12.69
N GLN A 206 32.00 38.82 11.47
CA GLN A 206 33.03 37.90 10.98
C GLN A 206 34.38 38.65 10.92
N PRO A 207 35.49 37.99 11.29
CA PRO A 207 36.82 38.59 11.18
C PRO A 207 37.23 38.68 9.69
N LYS A 208 37.68 39.85 9.28
CA LYS A 208 38.34 40.13 8.01
C LYS A 208 39.65 39.37 8.00
N GLY A 209 39.85 38.51 6.97
CA GLY A 209 41.17 37.98 6.66
C GLY A 209 42.18 39.08 6.26
N PRO A 210 43.47 38.85 6.52
CA PRO A 210 44.52 39.80 6.17
C PRO A 210 44.91 39.61 4.70
N ASP A 211 44.48 40.52 3.82
CA ASP A 211 45.31 40.87 2.66
C ASP A 211 44.86 42.22 2.11
N GLY A 212 45.71 43.16 2.40
CA GLY A 212 45.63 44.48 1.79
C GLY A 212 46.23 44.44 0.40
N SER A 213 45.54 45.00 -0.56
CA SER A 213 46.23 45.72 -1.65
C SER A 213 45.33 46.84 -2.13
N VAL A 214 45.84 48.02 -1.87
CA VAL A 214 45.44 49.32 -2.40
C VAL A 214 45.87 49.34 -3.86
N GLY A 215 44.96 49.59 -4.77
CA GLY A 215 45.21 49.93 -6.16
C GLY A 215 44.37 51.11 -6.54
N PHE A 216 44.95 52.27 -6.48
CA PHE A 216 44.47 53.48 -7.13
C PHE A 216 44.61 53.37 -8.65
N MET A 217 43.61 53.59 -9.41
CA MET A 217 43.44 54.54 -10.52
C MET A 217 42.04 54.40 -11.08
#